data_eb560202e4b5d89da8509137ac9703a4
#
_entry.id   eb560202e4b5d89da8509137ac9703a4
#
_cell.length_a   1.000
_cell.length_b   1.000
_cell.length_c   1.000
_cell.angle_alpha   90.00
_cell.angle_beta   90.00
_cell.angle_gamma   90.00
#
_symmetry.space_group_name_H-M   'P 1'
#
loop_
_entity.id
_entity.type
_entity.pdbx_description
1 polymer ?
#
loop_
_entity_poly.entity_id
_entity_poly.type
_entity_poly.pdbx_seq_one_letter_code
_entity_poly.pdbx_strand_id
1 'polypeptide(L)'
;VGSEMCIRDSRGLSGQTTAEMLARFRRDVIDLNPKAVVILAGINDIAQNNGAIKLENVFGNIVSMCELAKFNGIRVVLCSVLPCDRFSWRPEIKPAAAVAELNTMLRQYAAEHKIPYVDYHAALDNGSGGLDARISRDGCHPTLYGYTLMEPMVVEGINKALRTKQARYTTPIPNE
;
A
#
# COMPACT_ATOMS: atom_id res chain seq x y z
N VAL A 1 -34.89 -1.14 -0.80
CA VAL A 1 -33.52 -1.62 -0.48
C VAL A 1 -32.59 -0.63 -1.16
N GLY A 2 -32.10 0.38 -0.44
CA GLY A 2 -31.20 1.39 -0.97
C GLY A 2 -29.86 0.75 -1.33
N SER A 3 -29.44 0.87 -2.58
CA SER A 3 -28.06 0.58 -2.97
C SER A 3 -27.19 1.61 -2.27
N GLU A 4 -26.44 1.21 -1.25
CA GLU A 4 -25.35 2.03 -0.72
C GLU A 4 -24.36 2.23 -1.87
N MET A 5 -24.30 3.43 -2.43
CA MET A 5 -23.26 3.79 -3.37
C MET A 5 -21.91 3.72 -2.63
N CYS A 6 -21.06 2.75 -3.03
CA CYS A 6 -19.69 2.75 -2.58
C CYS A 6 -18.96 3.95 -3.19
N ILE A 7 -18.76 5.00 -2.39
CA ILE A 7 -17.93 6.13 -2.77
C ILE A 7 -16.48 5.70 -2.60
N ARG A 8 -15.71 5.71 -3.69
CA ARG A 8 -14.26 5.54 -3.68
C ARG A 8 -13.62 6.90 -3.90
N ASP A 9 -12.74 7.29 -2.98
CA ASP A 9 -11.97 8.52 -3.05
C ASP A 9 -10.47 8.19 -3.09
N SER A 10 -9.73 8.81 -4.00
CA SER A 10 -8.29 8.65 -4.11
C SER A 10 -7.58 9.81 -3.43
N ARG A 11 -6.72 9.48 -2.46
CA ARG A 11 -5.88 10.43 -1.72
C ARG A 11 -4.40 10.29 -2.07
N GLY A 12 -4.09 9.57 -3.16
CA GLY A 12 -2.73 9.48 -3.68
C GLY A 12 -2.27 10.82 -4.25
N LEU A 13 -1.03 11.22 -3.91
CA LEU A 13 -0.33 12.34 -4.51
C LEU A 13 0.94 11.83 -5.17
N SER A 14 1.16 12.21 -6.42
CA SER A 14 2.32 11.77 -7.19
C SER A 14 3.63 12.18 -6.50
N GLY A 15 4.60 11.27 -6.50
CA GLY A 15 5.95 11.51 -5.98
C GLY A 15 6.10 11.44 -4.46
N GLN A 16 5.01 11.37 -3.68
CA GLN A 16 5.12 11.37 -2.22
C GLN A 16 5.71 10.07 -1.67
N THR A 17 6.57 10.25 -0.67
CA THR A 17 7.16 9.19 0.15
C THR A 17 6.22 8.76 1.29
N THR A 18 6.53 7.63 1.92
CA THR A 18 5.73 7.11 3.05
C THR A 18 5.71 8.08 4.23
N ALA A 19 6.77 8.83 4.49
CA ALA A 19 6.82 9.85 5.54
C ALA A 19 5.81 10.99 5.29
N GLU A 20 5.73 11.46 4.04
CA GLU A 20 4.77 12.50 3.65
C GLU A 20 3.32 11.99 3.70
N MET A 21 3.10 10.73 3.29
CA MET A 21 1.79 10.08 3.40
C MET A 21 1.36 9.97 4.86
N LEU A 22 2.25 9.54 5.76
CA LEU A 22 2.00 9.42 7.19
C LEU A 22 1.68 10.80 7.80
N ALA A 23 2.43 11.85 7.44
CA ALA A 23 2.22 13.21 7.97
C ALA A 23 0.81 13.76 7.70
N ARG A 24 0.22 13.42 6.56
CA ARG A 24 -1.14 13.87 6.19
C ARG A 24 -2.23 12.81 6.44
N PHE A 25 -1.88 11.63 6.95
CA PHE A 25 -2.79 10.48 7.05
C PHE A 25 -4.01 10.77 7.91
N ARG A 26 -3.86 11.57 8.97
CA ARG A 26 -4.99 11.98 9.80
C ARG A 26 -6.02 12.75 8.99
N ARG A 27 -5.62 13.87 8.37
CA ARG A 27 -6.51 14.74 7.59
C ARG A 27 -7.15 14.01 6.40
N ASP A 28 -6.34 13.22 5.68
CA ASP A 28 -6.74 12.66 4.40
C ASP A 28 -7.41 11.28 4.50
N VAL A 29 -7.31 10.63 5.67
CA VAL A 29 -7.92 9.30 5.89
C VAL A 29 -8.74 9.27 7.17
N ILE A 30 -8.13 9.55 8.33
CA ILE A 30 -8.79 9.34 9.62
C ILE A 30 -10.01 10.25 9.78
N ASP A 31 -9.87 11.55 9.50
CA ASP A 31 -10.91 12.55 9.68
C ASP A 31 -12.08 12.35 8.69
N LEU A 32 -11.85 11.61 7.59
CA LEU A 32 -12.89 11.26 6.61
C LEU A 32 -13.69 10.02 7.02
N ASN A 33 -13.23 9.29 8.02
CA ASN A 33 -13.89 8.11 8.58
C ASN A 33 -14.36 7.08 7.53
N PRO A 34 -13.50 6.62 6.61
CA PRO A 34 -13.88 5.64 5.60
C PRO A 34 -14.11 4.26 6.23
N LYS A 35 -14.89 3.40 5.58
CA LYS A 35 -15.05 2.00 5.99
C LYS A 35 -13.75 1.19 5.85
N ALA A 36 -12.94 1.52 4.85
CA ALA A 36 -11.66 0.88 4.59
C ALA A 36 -10.68 1.84 3.89
N VAL A 37 -9.39 1.61 4.09
CA VAL A 37 -8.29 2.26 3.37
C VAL A 37 -7.44 1.23 2.67
N VAL A 38 -7.07 1.51 1.41
CA VAL A 38 -6.09 0.73 0.64
C VAL A 38 -4.77 1.48 0.69
N ILE A 39 -3.71 0.81 1.13
CA ILE A 39 -2.37 1.38 1.24
C ILE A 39 -1.46 0.68 0.23
N LEU A 40 -0.99 1.46 -0.76
CA LEU A 40 0.04 1.11 -1.73
C LEU A 40 1.09 2.21 -1.68
N ALA A 41 2.26 1.93 -1.12
CA ALA A 41 3.28 2.92 -0.83
C ALA A 41 4.68 2.30 -0.78
N GLY A 42 5.74 3.13 -0.89
CA GLY A 42 7.14 2.73 -0.72
C GLY A 42 7.99 2.87 -1.97
N ILE A 43 7.42 2.88 -3.18
CA ILE A 43 8.22 2.99 -4.41
C ILE A 43 8.95 4.33 -4.52
N ASN A 44 8.33 5.42 -4.06
CA ASN A 44 8.94 6.77 -4.09
C ASN A 44 10.06 6.93 -3.06
N ASP A 45 9.98 6.17 -1.95
CA ASP A 45 11.07 6.06 -0.97
C ASP A 45 12.26 5.32 -1.59
N ILE A 46 12.02 4.19 -2.25
CA ILE A 46 13.03 3.41 -2.97
C ILE A 46 13.63 4.24 -4.12
N ALA A 47 12.82 5.05 -4.80
CA ALA A 47 13.29 6.00 -5.80
C ALA A 47 14.05 7.20 -5.19
N GLN A 48 14.15 7.29 -3.86
CA GLN A 48 14.86 8.34 -3.13
C GLN A 48 14.34 9.76 -3.44
N ASN A 49 13.01 9.93 -3.59
CA ASN A 49 12.43 11.22 -3.94
C ASN A 49 12.74 12.33 -2.91
N ASN A 50 12.84 11.96 -1.62
CA ASN A 50 13.26 12.85 -0.52
C ASN A 50 14.62 12.45 0.07
N GLY A 51 15.51 11.87 -0.76
CA GLY A 51 16.80 11.35 -0.32
C GLY A 51 16.75 9.88 0.10
N ALA A 52 17.94 9.34 0.40
CA ALA A 52 18.07 7.94 0.80
C ALA A 52 17.44 7.69 2.17
N ILE A 53 16.67 6.62 2.29
CA ILE A 53 16.03 6.18 3.54
C ILE A 53 16.24 4.67 3.70
N LYS A 54 16.37 4.20 4.95
CA LYS A 54 16.43 2.77 5.25
C LYS A 54 15.06 2.11 5.04
N LEU A 55 15.03 0.89 4.51
CA LEU A 55 13.78 0.16 4.25
C LEU A 55 12.96 -0.07 5.52
N GLU A 56 13.62 -0.28 6.66
CA GLU A 56 12.94 -0.43 7.95
C GLU A 56 12.12 0.82 8.33
N ASN A 57 12.59 2.00 7.96
CA ASN A 57 11.84 3.25 8.20
C ASN A 57 10.66 3.39 7.23
N VAL A 58 10.83 2.99 5.96
CA VAL A 58 9.73 2.92 4.98
C VAL A 58 8.64 1.97 5.49
N PHE A 59 9.04 0.78 5.90
CA PHE A 59 8.16 -0.21 6.50
C PHE A 59 7.48 0.34 7.77
N GLY A 60 8.23 0.95 8.69
CA GLY A 60 7.69 1.55 9.91
C GLY A 60 6.64 2.62 9.66
N ASN A 61 6.82 3.47 8.64
CA ASN A 61 5.83 4.45 8.23
C ASN A 61 4.53 3.79 7.74
N ILE A 62 4.64 2.71 6.95
CA ILE A 62 3.47 1.95 6.46
C ILE A 62 2.76 1.25 7.63
N VAL A 63 3.49 0.63 8.54
CA VAL A 63 2.95 0.02 9.77
C VAL A 63 2.19 1.06 10.58
N SER A 64 2.77 2.24 10.80
CA SER A 64 2.13 3.35 11.53
C SER A 64 0.80 3.77 10.89
N MET A 65 0.74 3.87 9.55
CA MET A 65 -0.52 4.15 8.85
C MET A 65 -1.56 3.03 9.06
N CYS A 66 -1.15 1.77 9.02
CA CYS A 66 -2.02 0.62 9.29
C CYS A 66 -2.57 0.65 10.73
N GLU A 67 -1.71 0.91 11.70
CA GLU A 67 -2.08 0.98 13.11
C GLU A 67 -3.02 2.14 13.40
N LEU A 68 -2.73 3.34 12.86
CA LEU A 68 -3.59 4.50 12.97
C LEU A 68 -4.99 4.23 12.38
N ALA A 69 -5.06 3.62 11.20
CA ALA A 69 -6.33 3.24 10.59
C ALA A 69 -7.10 2.26 11.49
N LYS A 70 -6.46 1.18 11.92
CA LYS A 70 -7.09 0.15 12.78
C LYS A 70 -7.55 0.73 14.11
N PHE A 71 -6.75 1.58 14.75
CA PHE A 71 -7.11 2.25 16.02
C PHE A 71 -8.38 3.09 15.87
N ASN A 72 -8.56 3.74 14.71
CA ASN A 72 -9.74 4.55 14.40
C ASN A 72 -10.89 3.74 13.77
N GLY A 73 -10.87 2.42 13.83
CA GLY A 73 -11.96 1.58 13.34
C GLY A 73 -12.02 1.43 11.82
N ILE A 74 -10.99 1.89 11.09
CA ILE A 74 -10.90 1.83 9.64
C ILE A 74 -10.21 0.50 9.25
N ARG A 75 -10.84 -0.26 8.37
CA ARG A 75 -10.25 -1.50 7.85
C ARG A 75 -9.11 -1.19 6.90
N VAL A 76 -8.08 -2.03 6.92
CA VAL A 76 -6.92 -1.86 6.05
C VAL A 76 -6.89 -2.96 5.00
N VAL A 77 -6.55 -2.58 3.78
CA VAL A 77 -6.05 -3.47 2.73
C VAL A 77 -4.63 -3.02 2.42
N LEU A 78 -3.67 -3.91 2.61
CA LEU A 78 -2.27 -3.63 2.34
C LEU A 78 -1.88 -4.23 1.00
N CYS A 79 -1.24 -3.43 0.14
CA CYS A 79 -0.79 -3.88 -1.17
C CYS A 79 0.73 -4.03 -1.18
N SER A 80 1.22 -5.01 -1.96
CA SER A 80 2.63 -5.03 -2.31
C SER A 80 2.99 -3.81 -3.15
N VAL A 81 4.21 -3.35 -3.07
CA VAL A 81 4.82 -2.51 -4.12
C VAL A 81 4.88 -3.34 -5.41
N LEU A 82 4.59 -2.71 -6.54
CA LEU A 82 4.63 -3.37 -7.83
C LEU A 82 6.07 -3.82 -8.19
N PRO A 83 6.24 -4.84 -9.06
CA PRO A 83 7.55 -5.14 -9.61
C PRO A 83 8.16 -3.88 -10.23
N CYS A 84 9.43 -3.63 -9.95
CA CYS A 84 10.16 -2.50 -10.51
C CYS A 84 11.64 -2.85 -10.59
N ASP A 85 12.16 -3.01 -11.79
CA ASP A 85 13.57 -3.35 -12.05
C ASP A 85 14.41 -2.11 -12.40
N ARG A 86 13.74 -1.00 -12.76
CA ARG A 86 14.38 0.25 -13.16
C ARG A 86 13.47 1.45 -12.99
N PHE A 87 14.08 2.60 -12.86
CA PHE A 87 13.44 3.91 -13.04
C PHE A 87 14.02 4.55 -14.30
N SER A 88 13.18 4.86 -15.30
CA SER A 88 13.66 5.50 -16.55
C SER A 88 14.29 6.87 -16.30
N TRP A 89 13.88 7.56 -15.23
CA TRP A 89 14.38 8.88 -14.82
C TRP A 89 15.53 8.84 -13.80
N ARG A 90 15.86 7.66 -13.24
CA ARG A 90 16.95 7.42 -12.28
C ARG A 90 17.63 6.08 -12.55
N PRO A 91 18.33 5.94 -13.65
CA PRO A 91 18.89 4.65 -14.11
C PRO A 91 19.96 4.09 -13.17
N GLU A 92 20.54 4.92 -12.31
CA GLU A 92 21.52 4.53 -11.30
C GLU A 92 20.91 3.72 -10.14
N ILE A 93 19.61 3.85 -9.89
CA ILE A 93 18.91 3.11 -8.83
C ILE A 93 18.41 1.79 -9.42
N LYS A 94 18.72 0.69 -8.75
CA LYS A 94 18.23 -0.66 -9.07
C LYS A 94 17.23 -1.13 -8.01
N PRO A 95 15.92 -0.89 -8.22
CA PRO A 95 14.92 -1.03 -7.16
C PRO A 95 14.52 -2.47 -6.84
N ALA A 96 14.71 -3.44 -7.74
CA ALA A 96 14.10 -4.76 -7.64
C ALA A 96 14.38 -5.48 -6.30
N ALA A 97 15.62 -5.45 -5.81
CA ALA A 97 15.97 -6.07 -4.54
C ALA A 97 15.27 -5.40 -3.36
N ALA A 98 15.27 -4.06 -3.31
CA ALA A 98 14.62 -3.29 -2.26
C ALA A 98 13.09 -3.46 -2.27
N VAL A 99 12.49 -3.57 -3.47
CA VAL A 99 11.05 -3.87 -3.64
C VAL A 99 10.73 -5.26 -3.09
N ALA A 100 11.52 -6.28 -3.43
CA ALA A 100 11.31 -7.64 -2.95
C ALA A 100 11.44 -7.74 -1.43
N GLU A 101 12.44 -7.08 -0.85
CA GLU A 101 12.67 -7.03 0.59
C GLU A 101 11.52 -6.34 1.32
N LEU A 102 11.11 -5.13 0.89
CA LEU A 102 9.97 -4.42 1.46
C LEU A 102 8.69 -5.25 1.38
N ASN A 103 8.42 -5.88 0.23
CA ASN A 103 7.25 -6.73 0.04
C ASN A 103 7.25 -7.97 0.97
N THR A 104 8.42 -8.51 1.28
CA THR A 104 8.55 -9.59 2.26
C THR A 104 8.12 -9.13 3.64
N MET A 105 8.60 -7.96 4.09
CA MET A 105 8.22 -7.36 5.38
C MET A 105 6.72 -7.05 5.43
N LEU A 106 6.16 -6.46 4.37
CA LEU A 106 4.74 -6.11 4.27
C LEU A 106 3.84 -7.36 4.32
N ARG A 107 4.22 -8.42 3.59
CA ARG A 107 3.47 -9.68 3.56
C ARG A 107 3.46 -10.35 4.93
N GLN A 108 4.61 -10.41 5.60
CA GLN A 108 4.71 -10.97 6.93
C GLN A 108 3.84 -10.20 7.93
N TYR A 109 3.95 -8.87 7.96
CA TYR A 109 3.13 -8.02 8.81
C TYR A 109 1.63 -8.20 8.56
N ALA A 110 1.22 -8.25 7.29
CA ALA A 110 -0.17 -8.46 6.93
C ALA A 110 -0.70 -9.82 7.44
N ALA A 111 0.11 -10.88 7.33
CA ALA A 111 -0.27 -12.22 7.83
C ALA A 111 -0.40 -12.24 9.36
N GLU A 112 0.57 -11.69 10.09
CA GLU A 112 0.58 -11.62 11.56
C GLU A 112 -0.62 -10.83 12.10
N HIS A 113 -0.97 -9.74 11.41
CA HIS A 113 -2.05 -8.83 11.82
C HIS A 113 -3.40 -9.12 11.15
N LYS A 114 -3.52 -10.22 10.38
CA LYS A 114 -4.74 -10.62 9.66
C LYS A 114 -5.31 -9.52 8.76
N ILE A 115 -4.41 -8.76 8.12
CA ILE A 115 -4.75 -7.73 7.16
C ILE A 115 -4.85 -8.36 5.77
N PRO A 116 -5.92 -8.16 4.99
CA PRO A 116 -5.95 -8.54 3.59
C PRO A 116 -4.77 -7.96 2.82
N TYR A 117 -3.98 -8.84 2.19
CA TYR A 117 -2.81 -8.48 1.41
C TYR A 117 -3.09 -8.70 -0.08
N VAL A 118 -2.87 -7.66 -0.89
CA VAL A 118 -3.02 -7.70 -2.35
C VAL A 118 -1.64 -7.79 -2.95
N ASP A 119 -1.29 -8.97 -3.48
CA ASP A 119 0.03 -9.25 -4.01
C ASP A 119 0.13 -8.91 -5.51
N TYR A 120 0.19 -7.62 -5.81
CA TYR A 120 0.44 -7.16 -7.18
C TYR A 120 1.81 -7.59 -7.70
N HIS A 121 2.82 -7.69 -6.81
CA HIS A 121 4.16 -8.08 -7.21
C HIS A 121 4.16 -9.47 -7.82
N ALA A 122 3.61 -10.46 -7.10
CA ALA A 122 3.56 -11.82 -7.59
C ALA A 122 2.71 -11.97 -8.88
N ALA A 123 1.66 -11.16 -9.02
CA ALA A 123 0.74 -11.25 -10.16
C ALA A 123 1.26 -10.58 -11.43
N LEU A 124 2.13 -9.57 -11.32
CA LEU A 124 2.52 -8.71 -12.44
C LEU A 124 4.02 -8.79 -12.78
N ASP A 125 4.80 -9.57 -12.01
CA ASP A 125 6.22 -9.75 -12.27
C ASP A 125 6.44 -10.46 -13.63
N ASN A 126 7.32 -9.90 -14.44
CA ASN A 126 7.74 -10.47 -15.72
C ASN A 126 8.78 -11.61 -15.58
N GLY A 127 9.06 -12.07 -14.36
CA GLY A 127 10.03 -13.10 -14.02
C GLY A 127 11.45 -12.57 -13.76
N SER A 128 11.65 -11.24 -13.81
CA SER A 128 12.94 -10.59 -13.52
C SER A 128 12.84 -9.43 -12.52
N GLY A 129 11.75 -9.36 -11.76
CA GLY A 129 11.49 -8.31 -10.79
C GLY A 129 10.99 -7.00 -11.40
N GLY A 130 10.59 -7.00 -12.65
CA GLY A 130 10.08 -5.84 -13.38
C GLY A 130 8.69 -6.05 -13.95
N LEU A 131 8.18 -5.04 -14.63
CA LEU A 131 6.88 -5.04 -15.30
C LEU A 131 7.03 -5.28 -16.81
N ASP A 132 6.07 -6.01 -17.40
CA ASP A 132 5.94 -6.10 -18.85
C ASP A 132 5.73 -4.73 -19.47
N ALA A 133 6.25 -4.48 -20.69
CA ALA A 133 6.15 -3.19 -21.37
C ALA A 133 4.68 -2.74 -21.65
N ARG A 134 3.73 -3.67 -21.72
CA ARG A 134 2.31 -3.34 -21.82
C ARG A 134 1.74 -2.82 -20.51
N ILE A 135 2.29 -3.30 -19.38
CA ILE A 135 1.85 -2.91 -18.03
C ILE A 135 2.50 -1.59 -17.63
N SER A 136 3.80 -1.39 -17.95
CA SER A 136 4.50 -0.15 -17.65
C SER A 136 5.48 0.21 -18.76
N ARG A 137 5.46 1.48 -19.19
CA ARG A 137 6.39 1.97 -20.23
C ARG A 137 7.73 2.43 -19.64
N ASP A 138 7.71 2.92 -18.42
CA ASP A 138 8.87 3.49 -17.72
C ASP A 138 9.50 2.56 -16.67
N GLY A 139 8.89 1.38 -16.49
CA GLY A 139 9.32 0.36 -15.53
C GLY A 139 8.71 0.50 -14.13
N CYS A 140 7.88 1.55 -13.90
CA CYS A 140 7.32 1.85 -12.58
C CYS A 140 5.82 2.14 -12.60
N HIS A 141 5.36 3.04 -13.48
CA HIS A 141 3.97 3.51 -13.49
C HIS A 141 3.10 2.62 -14.38
N PRO A 142 1.98 2.07 -13.85
CA PRO A 142 1.08 1.25 -14.64
C PRO A 142 0.39 2.05 -15.76
N THR A 143 0.27 1.43 -16.92
CA THR A 143 -0.61 1.88 -18.02
C THR A 143 -2.07 1.63 -17.65
N LEU A 144 -3.01 2.12 -18.49
CA LEU A 144 -4.42 1.76 -18.34
C LEU A 144 -4.61 0.23 -18.32
N TYR A 145 -3.90 -0.50 -19.17
CA TYR A 145 -3.94 -1.96 -19.19
C TYR A 145 -3.45 -2.55 -17.85
N GLY A 146 -2.36 -2.03 -17.28
CA GLY A 146 -1.90 -2.43 -15.95
C GLY A 146 -2.97 -2.24 -14.88
N TYR A 147 -3.66 -1.10 -14.89
CA TYR A 147 -4.76 -0.86 -13.95
C TYR A 147 -5.94 -1.82 -14.13
N THR A 148 -6.28 -2.25 -15.36
CA THR A 148 -7.34 -3.26 -15.56
C THR A 148 -7.00 -4.62 -14.95
N LEU A 149 -5.71 -4.95 -14.84
CA LEU A 149 -5.26 -6.16 -14.16
C LEU A 149 -5.27 -6.00 -12.63
N MET A 150 -4.95 -4.81 -12.12
CA MET A 150 -4.88 -4.52 -10.69
C MET A 150 -6.27 -4.40 -10.04
N GLU A 151 -7.25 -3.84 -10.75
CA GLU A 151 -8.56 -3.50 -10.20
C GLU A 151 -9.29 -4.69 -9.57
N PRO A 152 -9.45 -5.86 -10.25
CA PRO A 152 -10.15 -6.99 -9.64
C PRO A 152 -9.48 -7.50 -8.36
N MET A 153 -8.14 -7.42 -8.27
CA MET A 153 -7.37 -7.85 -7.11
C MET A 153 -7.66 -6.98 -5.88
N VAL A 154 -7.66 -5.64 -6.06
CA VAL A 154 -7.93 -4.73 -4.94
C VAL A 154 -9.40 -4.78 -4.52
N VAL A 155 -10.33 -4.96 -5.46
CA VAL A 155 -11.75 -5.15 -5.14
C VAL A 155 -11.96 -6.40 -4.28
N GLU A 156 -11.28 -7.49 -4.59
CA GLU A 156 -11.31 -8.69 -3.75
C GLU A 156 -10.72 -8.43 -2.35
N GLY A 157 -9.59 -7.72 -2.27
CA GLY A 157 -8.97 -7.30 -1.01
C GLY A 157 -9.91 -6.45 -0.15
N ILE A 158 -10.58 -5.47 -0.75
CA ILE A 158 -11.57 -4.62 -0.07
C ILE A 158 -12.75 -5.47 0.43
N ASN A 159 -13.28 -6.36 -0.38
CA ASN A 159 -14.37 -7.25 0.01
C ASN A 159 -13.98 -8.15 1.18
N LYS A 160 -12.75 -8.69 1.19
CA LYS A 160 -12.21 -9.45 2.33
C LYS A 160 -12.14 -8.58 3.58
N ALA A 161 -11.59 -7.36 3.47
CA ALA A 161 -11.50 -6.44 4.60
C ALA A 161 -12.87 -6.09 5.19
N LEU A 162 -13.87 -5.84 4.34
CA LEU A 162 -15.23 -5.46 4.79
C LEU A 162 -15.99 -6.61 5.47
N ARG A 163 -15.68 -7.88 5.13
CA ARG A 163 -16.28 -9.06 5.75
C ARG A 163 -15.63 -9.47 7.07
N THR A 164 -14.39 -9.09 7.30
CA THR A 164 -13.64 -9.44 8.52
C THR A 164 -14.21 -8.69 9.71
N LYS A 165 -14.56 -9.40 10.80
CA LYS A 165 -14.89 -8.75 12.07
C LYS A 165 -13.64 -8.07 12.60
N GLN A 166 -13.66 -6.76 12.72
CA GLN A 166 -12.55 -6.00 13.27
C GLN A 166 -12.55 -6.16 14.80
N ALA A 167 -11.44 -6.67 15.36
CA ALA A 167 -11.24 -6.56 16.79
C ALA A 167 -11.15 -5.07 17.16
N ARG A 168 -12.03 -4.58 18.02
CA ARG A 168 -11.90 -3.23 18.56
C ARG A 168 -10.63 -3.22 19.42
N TYR A 169 -9.75 -2.28 19.19
CA TYR A 169 -8.69 -1.96 20.13
C TYR A 169 -9.38 -1.38 21.39
N THR A 170 -9.61 -2.23 22.38
CA THR A 170 -9.86 -1.75 23.71
C THR A 170 -8.51 -1.48 24.33
N THR A 171 -8.12 -0.23 24.48
CA THR A 171 -7.03 0.16 25.37
C THR A 171 -7.37 -0.40 26.75
N PRO A 172 -6.49 -1.23 27.37
CA PRO A 172 -6.64 -1.48 28.80
C PRO A 172 -6.50 -0.12 29.50
N ILE A 173 -7.57 0.37 30.10
CA ILE A 173 -7.46 1.49 31.03
C ILE A 173 -6.60 0.94 32.19
N PRO A 174 -5.43 1.52 32.50
CA PRO A 174 -4.71 1.13 33.70
C PRO A 174 -5.66 1.38 34.87
N ASN A 175 -5.97 0.32 35.62
CA ASN A 175 -6.62 0.49 36.90
C ASN A 175 -5.66 1.32 37.77
N GLU A 176 -6.13 2.52 38.20
CA GLU A 176 -5.50 3.32 39.22
C GLU A 176 -5.45 2.56 40.57
#